data_33028d3c20765fc9a810fafb1c4b0411
#
_entry.id   33028d3c20765fc9a810fafb1c4b0411
#
_cell.length_a   1.000
_cell.length_b   1.000
_cell.length_c   1.000
_cell.angle_alpha   90.00
_cell.angle_beta   90.00
_cell.angle_gamma   90.00
#
_symmetry.space_group_name_H-M   'P 1'
#
loop_
_entity.id
_entity.type
_entity.pdbx_description
1 polymer ?
#
loop_
_entity_poly.entity_id
_entity_poly.type
_entity_poly.pdbx_seq_one_letter_code
_entity_poly.pdbx_strand_id
1 'polypeptide(L)'
;MKLKVTFLLLFLSFITYGQIDDSNFRLKVLRKNIIGKEFTFGKWNEKGDTETNLTYLGNVKTKKGKIYKIMNSVWNWGISGRATSRILIFNDKNQYIGNYYVTTSSDLPIKLDNGFLIFKNTDSDCDKKVMTKVNFKNGLPKSFYRKCNNEFGDIYNFES
;
A
#
# COMPACT_ATOMS: atom_id res chain seq x y z
N MET A 1 42.54 -46.74 -15.09
CA MET A 1 41.85 -45.68 -15.86
C MET A 1 40.89 -44.99 -14.91
N LYS A 2 41.25 -43.80 -14.40
CA LYS A 2 40.44 -43.06 -13.42
C LYS A 2 39.49 -42.12 -14.17
N LEU A 3 38.20 -42.40 -14.10
CA LEU A 3 37.15 -41.58 -14.68
C LEU A 3 36.97 -40.31 -13.82
N LYS A 4 37.42 -39.16 -14.31
CA LYS A 4 37.14 -37.87 -13.69
C LYS A 4 35.75 -37.46 -14.05
N VAL A 5 34.82 -37.56 -13.09
CA VAL A 5 33.47 -36.97 -13.20
C VAL A 5 33.61 -35.48 -12.96
N THR A 6 33.59 -34.70 -14.02
CA THR A 6 33.53 -33.25 -13.96
C THR A 6 32.06 -32.86 -13.66
N PHE A 7 31.80 -32.49 -12.42
CA PHE A 7 30.50 -32.02 -11.97
C PHE A 7 30.32 -30.58 -12.53
N LEU A 8 29.65 -30.49 -13.68
CA LEU A 8 29.26 -29.21 -14.27
C LEU A 8 28.10 -28.63 -13.43
N LEU A 9 28.43 -27.77 -12.46
CA LEU A 9 27.48 -26.96 -11.73
C LEU A 9 26.87 -25.95 -12.72
N LEU A 10 25.74 -26.30 -13.29
CA LEU A 10 24.83 -25.37 -13.96
C LEU A 10 24.31 -24.40 -12.90
N PHE A 11 24.97 -23.26 -12.77
CA PHE A 11 24.39 -22.08 -12.13
C PHE A 11 23.20 -21.64 -12.98
N LEU A 12 22.03 -22.17 -12.69
CA LEU A 12 20.76 -21.57 -13.09
C LEU A 12 20.67 -20.25 -12.32
N SER A 13 21.18 -19.19 -12.92
CA SER A 13 20.86 -17.82 -12.53
C SER A 13 19.34 -17.67 -12.73
N PHE A 14 18.59 -17.92 -11.67
CA PHE A 14 17.23 -17.42 -11.59
C PHE A 14 17.34 -15.91 -11.66
N ILE A 15 17.08 -15.36 -12.84
CA ILE A 15 16.74 -13.95 -12.98
C ILE A 15 15.43 -13.82 -12.22
N THR A 16 15.51 -13.60 -10.91
CA THR A 16 14.40 -13.07 -10.16
C THR A 16 14.14 -11.71 -10.79
N TYR A 17 13.08 -11.60 -11.58
CA TYR A 17 12.51 -10.30 -11.91
C TYR A 17 12.19 -9.68 -10.56
N GLY A 18 13.12 -8.84 -10.10
CA GLY A 18 13.04 -8.22 -8.81
C GLY A 18 11.74 -7.45 -8.77
N GLN A 19 10.89 -7.76 -7.81
CA GLN A 19 9.86 -6.82 -7.41
C GLN A 19 10.58 -5.49 -7.27
N ILE A 20 10.17 -4.48 -8.05
CA ILE A 20 10.77 -3.14 -7.93
C ILE A 20 10.71 -2.82 -6.45
N ASP A 21 11.86 -2.66 -5.83
CA ASP A 21 11.95 -2.37 -4.40
C ASP A 21 11.48 -0.92 -4.18
N ASP A 22 10.17 -0.77 -4.03
CA ASP A 22 9.51 0.51 -3.72
C ASP A 22 9.94 1.08 -2.35
N SER A 23 10.73 0.36 -1.57
CA SER A 23 11.14 0.77 -0.23
C SER A 23 11.84 2.13 -0.24
N ASN A 24 12.69 2.38 -1.23
CA ASN A 24 13.39 3.64 -1.41
C ASN A 24 12.42 4.81 -1.73
N PHE A 25 11.39 4.57 -2.56
CA PHE A 25 10.39 5.57 -2.88
C PHE A 25 9.54 5.92 -1.66
N ARG A 26 9.11 4.89 -0.91
CA ARG A 26 8.36 5.04 0.33
C ARG A 26 9.12 5.85 1.37
N LEU A 27 10.40 5.51 1.61
CA LEU A 27 11.27 6.27 2.52
C LEU A 27 11.47 7.72 2.07
N LYS A 28 11.62 7.97 0.76
CA LYS A 28 11.75 9.31 0.20
C LYS A 28 10.51 10.16 0.49
N VAL A 29 9.30 9.59 0.32
CA VAL A 29 8.04 10.28 0.61
C VAL A 29 7.87 10.53 2.12
N LEU A 30 8.15 9.53 2.97
CA LEU A 30 8.10 9.67 4.42
C LEU A 30 9.05 10.75 4.94
N ARG A 31 10.28 10.86 4.39
CA ARG A 31 11.26 11.89 4.76
C ARG A 31 10.82 13.29 4.35
N LYS A 32 10.13 13.42 3.20
CA LYS A 32 9.55 14.72 2.78
C LYS A 32 8.45 15.21 3.72
N ASN A 33 7.73 14.27 4.36
CA ASN A 33 6.69 14.54 5.35
C ASN A 33 5.61 15.54 4.87
N ILE A 34 5.26 15.51 3.59
CA ILE A 34 4.24 16.39 3.00
C ILE A 34 2.93 15.61 2.95
N ILE A 35 1.99 15.97 3.81
CA ILE A 35 0.69 15.29 3.94
C ILE A 35 -0.21 15.61 2.74
N GLY A 36 -0.89 14.59 2.20
CA GLY A 36 -1.89 14.70 1.15
C GLY A 36 -1.34 14.96 -0.25
N LYS A 37 -0.02 15.14 -0.40
CA LYS A 37 0.61 15.28 -1.72
C LYS A 37 0.93 13.91 -2.30
N GLU A 38 0.47 13.68 -3.51
CA GLU A 38 0.86 12.51 -4.29
C GLU A 38 2.25 12.69 -4.92
N PHE A 39 3.03 11.63 -4.90
CA PHE A 39 4.33 11.52 -5.55
C PHE A 39 4.32 10.33 -6.49
N THR A 40 4.62 10.56 -7.76
CA THR A 40 4.68 9.54 -8.80
C THR A 40 6.13 9.16 -9.09
N PHE A 41 6.39 7.86 -9.18
CA PHE A 41 7.68 7.27 -9.52
C PHE A 41 7.50 6.30 -10.69
N GLY A 42 8.33 6.45 -11.72
CA GLY A 42 8.18 5.73 -12.97
C GLY A 42 7.07 6.31 -13.84
N LYS A 43 6.75 5.61 -14.91
CA LYS A 43 5.62 5.90 -15.80
C LYS A 43 5.21 4.59 -16.43
N TRP A 44 3.98 4.17 -16.15
CA TRP A 44 3.44 2.98 -16.77
C TRP A 44 3.31 3.12 -18.29
N ASN A 45 3.55 2.03 -18.99
CA ASN A 45 3.27 1.91 -20.43
C ASN A 45 2.95 0.46 -20.82
N GLU A 46 2.47 0.25 -22.02
CA GLU A 46 2.12 -1.05 -22.58
C GLU A 46 3.32 -1.97 -22.84
N LYS A 47 4.57 -1.48 -22.70
CA LYS A 47 5.81 -2.28 -22.81
C LYS A 47 6.19 -2.96 -21.48
N GLY A 48 5.43 -2.70 -20.40
CA GLY A 48 5.60 -3.33 -19.11
C GLY A 48 6.36 -2.49 -18.08
N ASP A 49 6.66 -1.21 -18.38
CA ASP A 49 7.15 -0.30 -17.35
C ASP A 49 6.09 -0.10 -16.27
N THR A 50 6.53 0.21 -15.07
CA THR A 50 5.65 0.35 -13.91
C THR A 50 5.61 1.79 -13.41
N GLU A 51 4.53 2.13 -12.71
CA GLU A 51 4.34 3.42 -12.07
C GLU A 51 3.86 3.22 -10.64
N THR A 52 4.47 3.93 -9.70
CA THR A 52 4.08 3.89 -8.29
C THR A 52 3.66 5.28 -7.84
N ASN A 53 2.42 5.41 -7.38
CA ASN A 53 1.85 6.63 -6.81
C ASN A 53 1.76 6.47 -5.29
N LEU A 54 2.39 7.38 -4.53
CA LEU A 54 2.45 7.36 -3.08
C LEU A 54 1.93 8.66 -2.49
N THR A 55 1.00 8.55 -1.52
CA THR A 55 0.46 9.70 -0.79
C THR A 55 0.59 9.49 0.71
N TYR A 56 1.43 10.27 1.37
CA TYR A 56 1.55 10.24 2.83
C TYR A 56 0.34 10.93 3.46
N LEU A 57 -0.39 10.22 4.32
CA LEU A 57 -1.61 10.73 4.96
C LEU A 57 -1.34 11.33 6.34
N GLY A 58 -0.16 11.08 6.91
CA GLY A 58 0.21 11.57 8.24
C GLY A 58 0.52 10.44 9.23
N ASN A 59 0.57 10.80 10.51
CA ASN A 59 0.80 9.85 11.58
C ASN A 59 -0.33 9.87 12.62
N VAL A 60 -0.49 8.77 13.33
CA VAL A 60 -1.38 8.65 14.48
C VAL A 60 -0.59 8.13 15.69
N LYS A 61 -0.72 8.82 16.81
CA LYS A 61 -0.27 8.33 18.11
C LYS A 61 -1.43 7.64 18.80
N THR A 62 -1.25 6.35 19.09
CA THR A 62 -2.26 5.56 19.79
C THR A 62 -2.34 5.93 21.26
N LYS A 63 -3.43 5.53 21.94
CA LYS A 63 -3.58 5.68 23.40
C LYS A 63 -2.47 5.00 24.19
N LYS A 64 -1.84 3.95 23.62
CA LYS A 64 -0.70 3.23 24.23
C LYS A 64 0.66 3.85 23.86
N GLY A 65 0.69 5.03 23.22
CA GLY A 65 1.90 5.76 22.88
C GLY A 65 2.60 5.29 21.59
N LYS A 66 2.16 4.23 20.91
CA LYS A 66 2.73 3.79 19.63
C LYS A 66 2.38 4.79 18.53
N ILE A 67 3.35 5.07 17.66
CA ILE A 67 3.17 5.95 16.51
C ILE A 67 3.15 5.08 15.24
N TYR A 68 2.14 5.30 14.41
CA TYR A 68 2.02 4.71 13.08
C TYR A 68 1.97 5.82 12.04
N LYS A 69 2.76 5.68 10.98
CA LYS A 69 2.71 6.52 9.78
C LYS A 69 1.95 5.78 8.70
N ILE A 70 1.07 6.49 8.00
CA ILE A 70 0.11 5.89 7.07
C ILE A 70 0.29 6.50 5.69
N MET A 71 0.35 5.65 4.67
CA MET A 71 0.59 6.02 3.29
C MET A 71 -0.30 5.23 2.34
N ASN A 72 -0.97 5.90 1.42
CA ASN A 72 -1.58 5.25 0.27
C ASN A 72 -0.52 4.89 -0.76
N SER A 73 -0.69 3.76 -1.40
CA SER A 73 0.14 3.28 -2.50
C SER A 73 -0.75 2.72 -3.61
N VAL A 74 -0.53 3.18 -4.83
CA VAL A 74 -1.10 2.60 -6.05
C VAL A 74 0.06 2.22 -6.94
N TRP A 75 0.17 0.95 -7.29
CA TRP A 75 1.19 0.43 -8.19
C TRP A 75 0.54 -0.06 -9.48
N ASN A 76 0.82 0.62 -10.57
CA ASN A 76 0.38 0.28 -11.92
C ASN A 76 1.45 -0.60 -12.59
N TRP A 77 1.05 -1.77 -13.13
CA TRP A 77 1.96 -2.76 -13.63
C TRP A 77 1.34 -3.62 -14.74
N GLY A 78 2.20 -4.38 -15.43
CA GLY A 78 1.82 -5.28 -16.50
C GLY A 78 1.36 -4.56 -17.76
N ILE A 79 1.35 -5.26 -18.87
CA ILE A 79 1.00 -4.72 -20.20
C ILE A 79 -0.47 -4.26 -20.30
N SER A 80 -1.34 -4.79 -19.45
CA SER A 80 -2.78 -4.44 -19.39
C SER A 80 -3.12 -3.32 -18.38
N GLY A 81 -2.13 -2.68 -17.77
CA GLY A 81 -2.36 -1.57 -16.83
C GLY A 81 -3.10 -1.98 -15.56
N ARG A 82 -2.72 -3.10 -14.95
CA ARG A 82 -3.29 -3.52 -13.67
C ARG A 82 -2.83 -2.59 -12.55
N ALA A 83 -3.71 -2.34 -11.59
CA ALA A 83 -3.39 -1.58 -10.39
C ALA A 83 -3.43 -2.46 -9.14
N THR A 84 -2.47 -2.24 -8.24
CA THR A 84 -2.48 -2.80 -6.89
C THR A 84 -2.53 -1.65 -5.90
N SER A 85 -3.57 -1.60 -5.07
CA SER A 85 -3.82 -0.51 -4.13
C SER A 85 -3.64 -1.00 -2.69
N ARG A 86 -2.88 -0.24 -1.88
CA ARG A 86 -2.58 -0.60 -0.48
C ARG A 86 -2.55 0.61 0.42
N ILE A 87 -2.95 0.41 1.67
CA ILE A 87 -2.72 1.34 2.77
C ILE A 87 -1.50 0.82 3.53
N LEU A 88 -0.34 1.43 3.31
CA LEU A 88 0.92 1.03 3.91
C LEU A 88 1.05 1.62 5.31
N ILE A 89 1.54 0.81 6.25
CA ILE A 89 1.75 1.20 7.64
C ILE A 89 3.23 1.10 7.99
N PHE A 90 3.73 2.14 8.64
CA PHE A 90 5.11 2.23 9.11
C PHE A 90 5.13 2.60 10.60
N ASN A 91 6.19 2.21 11.29
CA ASN A 91 6.44 2.67 12.66
C ASN A 91 7.05 4.08 12.68
N ASP A 92 7.35 4.61 13.87
CA ASP A 92 7.99 5.91 14.10
C ASP A 92 9.38 6.04 13.43
N LYS A 93 10.09 4.91 13.26
CA LYS A 93 11.41 4.82 12.62
C LYS A 93 11.33 4.68 11.09
N ASN A 94 10.16 4.83 10.47
CA ASN A 94 9.89 4.60 9.05
C ASN A 94 10.09 3.15 8.58
N GLN A 95 10.08 2.18 9.48
CA GLN A 95 10.13 0.78 9.12
C GLN A 95 8.73 0.31 8.74
N TYR A 96 8.62 -0.36 7.60
CA TYR A 96 7.37 -0.98 7.15
C TYR A 96 6.98 -2.10 8.11
N ILE A 97 5.70 -2.13 8.51
CA ILE A 97 5.16 -3.12 9.44
C ILE A 97 3.99 -3.91 8.87
N GLY A 98 3.46 -3.51 7.73
CA GLY A 98 2.40 -4.22 7.04
C GLY A 98 1.48 -3.27 6.27
N ASN A 99 0.40 -3.81 5.75
CA ASN A 99 -0.56 -3.07 4.93
C ASN A 99 -1.97 -3.63 5.04
N TYR A 100 -2.92 -2.85 4.50
CA TYR A 100 -4.23 -3.34 4.10
C TYR A 100 -4.27 -3.32 2.58
N TYR A 101 -4.49 -4.47 1.96
CA TYR A 101 -4.74 -4.55 0.52
C TYR A 101 -6.18 -4.13 0.26
N VAL A 102 -6.39 -3.14 -0.61
CA VAL A 102 -7.74 -2.67 -0.98
C VAL A 102 -8.02 -2.98 -2.44
N THR A 103 -9.31 -3.18 -2.77
CA THR A 103 -9.73 -3.71 -4.07
C THR A 103 -9.35 -2.79 -5.21
N THR A 104 -9.61 -1.48 -5.06
CA THR A 104 -9.32 -0.47 -6.09
C THR A 104 -8.70 0.78 -5.48
N SER A 105 -8.19 1.69 -6.31
CA SER A 105 -7.67 2.98 -5.84
C SER A 105 -8.75 3.90 -5.25
N SER A 106 -10.00 3.74 -5.67
CA SER A 106 -11.15 4.45 -5.10
C SER A 106 -11.53 3.99 -3.68
N ASP A 107 -11.01 2.82 -3.25
CA ASP A 107 -11.17 2.30 -1.90
C ASP A 107 -10.12 2.82 -0.92
N LEU A 108 -9.16 3.60 -1.39
CA LEU A 108 -8.16 4.21 -0.53
C LEU A 108 -8.75 5.34 0.33
N PRO A 109 -8.26 5.53 1.57
CA PRO A 109 -8.69 6.66 2.40
C PRO A 109 -8.25 7.99 1.79
N ILE A 110 -9.12 9.00 1.89
CA ILE A 110 -8.84 10.34 1.38
C ILE A 110 -7.96 11.16 2.32
N LYS A 111 -7.97 10.85 3.63
CA LYS A 111 -7.15 11.53 4.64
C LYS A 111 -7.11 10.77 5.97
N LEU A 112 -6.13 11.14 6.78
CA LEU A 112 -6.08 10.84 8.21
C LEU A 112 -6.49 12.10 8.97
N ASP A 113 -7.50 12.01 9.83
CA ASP A 113 -8.02 13.13 10.59
C ASP A 113 -8.28 12.71 12.04
N ASN A 114 -7.61 13.38 13.00
CA ASN A 114 -7.74 13.09 14.44
C ASN A 114 -7.61 11.59 14.77
N GLY A 115 -6.71 10.87 14.09
CA GLY A 115 -6.46 9.43 14.30
C GLY A 115 -7.54 8.52 13.73
N PHE A 116 -8.39 9.05 12.86
CA PHE A 116 -9.34 8.27 12.04
C PHE A 116 -8.91 8.30 10.59
N LEU A 117 -8.85 7.15 9.94
CA LEU A 117 -8.82 7.06 8.48
C LEU A 117 -10.21 7.34 7.93
N ILE A 118 -10.30 8.30 7.02
CA ILE A 118 -11.55 8.74 6.42
C ILE A 118 -11.62 8.23 4.98
N PHE A 119 -12.68 7.49 4.69
CA PHE A 119 -12.99 6.98 3.36
C PHE A 119 -14.25 7.67 2.83
N LYS A 120 -14.20 8.05 1.57
CA LYS A 120 -15.34 8.62 0.84
C LYS A 120 -15.59 7.76 -0.39
N ASN A 121 -16.84 7.44 -0.65
CA ASN A 121 -17.21 6.73 -1.86
C ASN A 121 -17.14 7.65 -3.08
N THR A 122 -16.43 7.23 -4.11
CA THR A 122 -16.28 7.94 -5.39
C THR A 122 -16.85 7.14 -6.56
N ASP A 123 -16.97 5.83 -6.41
CA ASP A 123 -17.51 4.94 -7.43
C ASP A 123 -19.01 5.16 -7.64
N SER A 124 -19.46 4.90 -8.88
CA SER A 124 -20.88 5.04 -9.27
C SER A 124 -21.78 4.06 -8.52
N ASP A 125 -21.26 2.90 -8.16
CA ASP A 125 -22.02 1.80 -7.55
C ASP A 125 -22.17 1.95 -6.04
N CYS A 126 -21.46 2.92 -5.46
CA CYS A 126 -21.53 3.20 -4.03
C CYS A 126 -22.27 4.51 -3.73
N ASP A 127 -22.94 4.55 -2.58
CA ASP A 127 -23.60 5.78 -2.12
C ASP A 127 -22.55 6.83 -1.71
N LYS A 128 -22.47 7.91 -2.48
CA LYS A 128 -21.51 9.02 -2.28
C LYS A 128 -21.73 9.80 -0.98
N LYS A 129 -22.88 9.63 -0.33
CA LYS A 129 -23.20 10.25 0.97
C LYS A 129 -22.64 9.42 2.13
N VAL A 130 -22.37 8.14 1.91
CA VAL A 130 -21.81 7.25 2.93
C VAL A 130 -20.32 7.52 3.08
N MET A 131 -19.90 7.74 4.33
CA MET A 131 -18.52 7.95 4.71
C MET A 131 -18.12 6.93 5.78
N THR A 132 -17.00 6.25 5.59
CA THR A 132 -16.45 5.32 6.59
C THR A 132 -15.31 5.99 7.36
N LYS A 133 -15.33 5.83 8.70
CA LYS A 133 -14.27 6.30 9.61
C LYS A 133 -13.70 5.12 10.37
N VAL A 134 -12.41 4.85 10.20
CA VAL A 134 -11.72 3.76 10.89
C VAL A 134 -10.79 4.32 11.95
N ASN A 135 -10.98 3.88 13.22
CA ASN A 135 -10.26 4.41 14.37
C ASN A 135 -8.91 3.72 14.56
N PHE A 136 -7.83 4.47 14.43
CA PHE A 136 -6.45 4.03 14.67
C PHE A 136 -5.90 4.46 16.06
N LYS A 137 -6.64 5.26 16.84
CA LYS A 137 -6.19 5.68 18.18
C LYS A 137 -6.06 4.53 19.17
N ASN A 138 -6.81 3.45 18.96
CA ASN A 138 -6.74 2.26 19.84
C ASN A 138 -5.66 1.26 19.39
N GLY A 139 -5.01 1.49 18.26
CA GLY A 139 -4.03 0.61 17.62
C GLY A 139 -4.42 0.30 16.18
N LEU A 140 -3.65 -0.57 15.52
CA LEU A 140 -3.98 -1.06 14.18
C LEU A 140 -5.13 -2.07 14.30
N PRO A 141 -6.28 -1.85 13.63
CA PRO A 141 -7.31 -2.86 13.56
C PRO A 141 -6.82 -4.09 12.80
N LYS A 142 -7.16 -5.30 13.26
CA LYS A 142 -6.88 -6.54 12.51
C LYS A 142 -7.61 -6.55 11.18
N SER A 143 -8.81 -5.96 11.15
CA SER A 143 -9.61 -5.74 9.95
C SER A 143 -10.51 -4.53 10.14
N PHE A 144 -10.98 -3.97 9.04
CA PHE A 144 -12.04 -2.95 9.09
C PHE A 144 -13.00 -3.14 7.92
N TYR A 145 -14.24 -2.66 8.12
CA TYR A 145 -15.29 -2.67 7.12
C TYR A 145 -15.43 -1.28 6.52
N ARG A 146 -15.33 -1.20 5.18
CA ARG A 146 -15.61 0.01 4.40
C ARG A 146 -16.97 -0.12 3.74
N LYS A 147 -17.90 0.77 4.11
CA LYS A 147 -19.25 0.78 3.57
C LYS A 147 -19.25 1.34 2.14
N CYS A 148 -19.85 0.62 1.20
CA CYS A 148 -20.20 1.11 -0.12
C CYS A 148 -21.58 1.81 -0.08
N ASN A 149 -22.55 1.16 0.58
CA ASN A 149 -23.88 1.70 0.86
C ASN A 149 -24.37 1.20 2.23
N ASN A 150 -25.66 1.26 2.53
CA ASN A 150 -26.20 0.78 3.81
C ASN A 150 -26.19 -0.74 3.95
N GLU A 151 -26.13 -1.48 2.87
CA GLU A 151 -26.24 -2.95 2.82
C GLU A 151 -24.91 -3.63 2.51
N PHE A 152 -24.07 -3.02 1.67
CA PHE A 152 -22.85 -3.62 1.14
C PHE A 152 -21.60 -2.83 1.48
N GLY A 153 -20.48 -3.53 1.49
CA GLY A 153 -19.14 -2.98 1.66
C GLY A 153 -18.10 -4.09 1.68
N ASP A 154 -16.84 -3.70 1.85
CA ASP A 154 -15.70 -4.60 1.82
C ASP A 154 -15.01 -4.67 3.18
N ILE A 155 -14.46 -5.85 3.49
CA ILE A 155 -13.63 -6.07 4.67
C ILE A 155 -12.18 -6.14 4.22
N TYR A 156 -11.34 -5.30 4.81
CA TYR A 156 -9.91 -5.26 4.56
C TYR A 156 -9.14 -5.73 5.79
N ASN A 157 -8.26 -6.70 5.60
CA ASN A 157 -7.47 -7.31 6.67
C ASN A 157 -6.07 -6.73 6.70
N PHE A 158 -5.49 -6.64 7.90
CA PHE A 158 -4.09 -6.27 8.07
C PHE A 158 -3.18 -7.46 7.76
N GLU A 159 -2.19 -7.22 6.89
CA GLU A 159 -1.15 -8.17 6.48
C GLU A 159 0.22 -7.61 6.89
N SER A 160 1.02 -8.41 7.61
CA SER A 160 2.36 -8.06 8.11
C SER A 160 3.44 -8.87 7.42
#